data_da8a3c147af7e2aeeb53895e24f81937
#
_entry.id   da8a3c147af7e2aeeb53895e24f81937
#
_cell.length_a   1.000
_cell.length_b   1.000
_cell.length_c   1.000
_cell.angle_alpha   90.00
_cell.angle_beta   90.00
_cell.angle_gamma   90.00
#
_symmetry.space_group_name_H-M   'P 1'
#
loop_
_entity.id
_entity.type
_entity.pdbx_description
1 polymer ?
#
loop_
_entity_poly.entity_id
_entity_poly.type
_entity_poly.pdbx_seq_one_letter_code
_entity_poly.pdbx_strand_id
1 'polypeptide(L)'
;EKGMKVLADEAHGTHLYFGKGLPVNAMAAGADMAAVSMHKSGGSLTQSSMLLLNKGMNQDYVRQIINLTQTTSASYLLLSSLDISRRNLALRGEESFGKVIQMAEYARNEINSIGGYYAYGKDLVNGTSVYDFDVTKLSVYTLGIGLAGIEVYDLLRDEYDIQIEFGDICNILAYISIGDRIQDIERLVGALADIERLYRKDKT
;
A
#
# COMPACT_ATOMS: atom_id res chain seq x y z
N GLU A 1 -15.58 20.98 12.74
CA GLU A 1 -16.54 22.05 13.11
C GLU A 1 -17.49 21.65 14.25
N LYS A 2 -17.63 20.35 14.57
CA LYS A 2 -18.49 19.87 15.68
C LYS A 2 -17.72 19.54 16.97
N GLY A 3 -16.44 19.92 17.07
CA GLY A 3 -15.61 19.66 18.25
C GLY A 3 -15.22 18.16 18.43
N MET A 4 -15.50 17.32 17.45
CA MET A 4 -15.11 15.91 17.47
C MET A 4 -13.64 15.74 17.14
N LYS A 5 -12.99 14.78 17.80
CA LYS A 5 -11.64 14.38 17.46
C LYS A 5 -11.63 13.36 16.32
N VAL A 6 -10.70 13.54 15.39
CA VAL A 6 -10.51 12.66 14.24
C VAL A 6 -9.28 11.80 14.49
N LEU A 7 -9.50 10.49 14.59
CA LEU A 7 -8.45 9.48 14.74
C LEU A 7 -8.40 8.69 13.44
N ALA A 8 -7.24 8.66 12.79
CA ALA A 8 -7.06 7.94 11.54
C ALA A 8 -6.25 6.66 11.75
N ASP A 9 -6.76 5.55 11.26
CA ASP A 9 -5.97 4.35 11.06
C ASP A 9 -5.33 4.44 9.66
N GLU A 10 -4.05 4.79 9.64
CA GLU A 10 -3.21 4.84 8.44
C GLU A 10 -2.15 3.73 8.45
N ALA A 11 -2.50 2.54 8.91
CA ALA A 11 -1.57 1.43 8.97
C ALA A 11 -0.86 1.17 7.62
N HIS A 12 -1.54 1.39 6.50
CA HIS A 12 -0.98 1.31 5.15
C HIS A 12 -0.61 2.66 4.53
N GLY A 13 -0.51 3.73 5.31
CA GLY A 13 -0.33 5.09 4.83
C GLY A 13 1.03 5.73 5.13
N THR A 14 2.02 5.01 5.68
CA THR A 14 3.34 5.58 6.03
C THR A 14 4.00 6.30 4.85
N HIS A 15 3.92 5.76 3.64
CA HIS A 15 4.51 6.33 2.42
C HIS A 15 3.90 7.68 2.03
N LEU A 16 2.66 7.96 2.42
CA LEU A 16 1.97 9.23 2.13
C LEU A 16 2.66 10.45 2.79
N TYR A 17 3.49 10.20 3.81
CA TYR A 17 4.25 11.26 4.50
C TYR A 17 5.54 11.64 3.78
N PHE A 18 6.01 10.82 2.84
CA PHE A 18 7.35 10.94 2.27
C PHE A 18 7.36 10.98 0.73
N GLY A 19 6.30 10.51 0.05
CA GLY A 19 6.21 10.47 -1.39
C GLY A 19 5.52 11.72 -1.97
N LYS A 20 6.05 12.28 -3.07
CA LYS A 20 5.34 13.27 -3.87
C LYS A 20 4.36 12.63 -4.84
N GLY A 21 3.21 13.27 -5.06
CA GLY A 21 2.18 12.79 -5.99
C GLY A 21 1.32 11.64 -5.47
N LEU A 22 1.45 11.34 -4.18
CA LEU A 22 0.59 10.44 -3.42
C LEU A 22 -0.56 11.22 -2.75
N PRO A 23 -1.64 10.55 -2.35
CA PRO A 23 -2.73 11.17 -1.59
C PRO A 23 -2.25 11.91 -0.35
N VAL A 24 -3.04 12.89 0.09
CA VAL A 24 -2.77 13.60 1.33
C VAL A 24 -2.87 12.65 2.53
N ASN A 25 -1.86 12.69 3.43
CA ASN A 25 -1.89 11.93 4.66
C ASN A 25 -2.84 12.54 5.69
N ALA A 26 -3.26 11.74 6.68
CA ALA A 26 -4.26 12.16 7.68
C ALA A 26 -3.82 13.37 8.51
N MET A 27 -2.55 13.46 8.88
CA MET A 27 -2.06 14.58 9.68
C MET A 27 -2.07 15.89 8.90
N ALA A 28 -1.70 15.85 7.61
CA ALA A 28 -1.78 17.01 6.72
C ALA A 28 -3.23 17.39 6.40
N ALA A 29 -4.14 16.42 6.37
CA ALA A 29 -5.58 16.63 6.24
C ALA A 29 -6.24 17.18 7.53
N GLY A 30 -5.50 17.30 8.64
CA GLY A 30 -5.99 17.86 9.88
C GLY A 30 -6.53 16.87 10.90
N ALA A 31 -6.24 15.58 10.77
CA ALA A 31 -6.57 14.60 11.81
C ALA A 31 -5.86 14.94 13.13
N ASP A 32 -6.50 14.65 14.26
CA ASP A 32 -5.93 14.87 15.58
C ASP A 32 -4.86 13.84 15.93
N MET A 33 -5.05 12.60 15.48
CA MET A 33 -4.11 11.51 15.66
C MET A 33 -4.13 10.59 14.43
N ALA A 34 -2.98 9.95 14.15
CA ALA A 34 -2.89 8.90 13.14
C ALA A 34 -1.96 7.78 13.61
N ALA A 35 -2.39 6.53 13.42
CA ALA A 35 -1.56 5.35 13.65
C ALA A 35 -1.00 4.85 12.33
N VAL A 36 0.33 4.78 12.20
CA VAL A 36 1.02 4.33 10.98
C VAL A 36 1.90 3.12 11.29
N SER A 37 1.82 2.09 10.45
CA SER A 37 2.66 0.90 10.57
C SER A 37 3.91 1.06 9.72
N MET A 38 5.02 1.44 10.34
CA MET A 38 6.30 1.63 9.66
C MET A 38 6.81 0.33 9.02
N HIS A 39 6.48 -0.83 9.61
CA HIS A 39 6.88 -2.13 9.08
C HIS A 39 6.13 -2.56 7.80
N LYS A 40 5.00 -1.90 7.44
CA LYS A 40 4.26 -2.23 6.22
C LYS A 40 4.82 -1.49 4.99
N SER A 41 4.90 -0.18 5.06
CA SER A 41 5.32 0.65 3.92
C SER A 41 6.54 1.52 4.20
N GLY A 42 7.04 1.53 5.43
CA GLY A 42 8.18 2.35 5.82
C GLY A 42 9.53 1.63 5.78
N GLY A 43 9.57 0.30 5.68
CA GLY A 43 10.79 -0.49 5.60
C GLY A 43 11.46 -0.80 6.94
N SER A 44 10.76 -0.65 8.07
CA SER A 44 11.26 -1.12 9.37
C SER A 44 10.95 -2.60 9.59
N LEU A 45 11.61 -3.21 10.58
CA LEU A 45 11.32 -4.57 11.00
C LEU A 45 9.88 -4.68 11.53
N THR A 46 9.36 -5.91 11.57
CA THR A 46 7.98 -6.21 12.00
C THR A 46 7.65 -5.61 13.37
N GLN A 47 6.35 -5.44 13.66
CA GLN A 47 5.83 -4.92 14.93
C GLN A 47 6.33 -3.52 15.32
N SER A 48 6.69 -2.71 14.33
CA SER A 48 7.11 -1.31 14.55
C SER A 48 6.12 -0.33 13.93
N SER A 49 5.57 0.53 14.78
CA SER A 49 4.53 1.50 14.41
C SER A 49 4.81 2.83 15.09
N MET A 50 4.19 3.88 14.57
CA MET A 50 4.24 5.22 15.17
C MET A 50 2.83 5.72 15.40
N LEU A 51 2.61 6.38 16.54
CA LEU A 51 1.41 7.16 16.79
C LEU A 51 1.76 8.64 16.61
N LEU A 52 1.14 9.28 15.64
CA LEU A 52 1.35 10.68 15.31
C LEU A 52 0.28 11.53 16.00
N LEU A 53 0.68 12.66 16.58
CA LEU A 53 -0.18 13.56 17.31
C LEU A 53 -0.12 14.96 16.70
N ASN A 54 -1.27 15.57 16.47
CA ASN A 54 -1.36 16.96 16.03
C ASN A 54 -1.24 17.92 17.23
N LYS A 55 -0.94 19.17 16.93
CA LYS A 55 -0.91 20.25 17.93
C LYS A 55 -2.26 20.34 18.63
N GLY A 56 -2.24 20.48 19.96
CA GLY A 56 -3.47 20.55 20.78
C GLY A 56 -3.94 19.21 21.36
N MET A 57 -3.28 18.10 21.01
CA MET A 57 -3.46 16.83 21.73
C MET A 57 -2.64 16.82 23.02
N ASN A 58 -3.22 16.30 24.10
CA ASN A 58 -2.52 16.14 25.38
C ASN A 58 -1.55 14.95 25.29
N GLN A 59 -0.28 15.22 24.98
CA GLN A 59 0.76 14.22 24.80
C GLN A 59 1.01 13.37 26.05
N ASP A 60 0.93 13.97 27.24
CA ASP A 60 1.18 13.25 28.49
C ASP A 60 0.05 12.25 28.77
N TYR A 61 -1.18 12.65 28.52
CA TYR A 61 -2.33 11.73 28.64
C TYR A 61 -2.22 10.57 27.64
N VAL A 62 -1.91 10.83 26.37
CA VAL A 62 -1.71 9.78 25.37
C VAL A 62 -0.57 8.86 25.76
N ARG A 63 0.54 9.39 26.27
CA ARG A 63 1.67 8.58 26.76
C ARG A 63 1.27 7.68 27.92
N GLN A 64 0.47 8.17 28.87
CA GLN A 64 -0.04 7.33 29.95
C GLN A 64 -0.86 6.16 29.43
N ILE A 65 -1.75 6.40 28.48
CA ILE A 65 -2.57 5.34 27.87
C ILE A 65 -1.68 4.32 27.11
N ILE A 66 -0.70 4.78 26.35
CA ILE A 66 0.25 3.89 25.68
C ILE A 66 0.99 3.02 26.71
N ASN A 67 1.48 3.60 27.79
CA ASN A 67 2.19 2.86 28.83
C ASN A 67 1.30 1.79 29.52
N LEU A 68 -0.01 2.00 29.57
CA LEU A 68 -0.95 1.03 30.12
C LEU A 68 -1.30 -0.10 29.14
N THR A 69 -1.21 0.16 27.83
CA THR A 69 -1.70 -0.75 26.79
C THR A 69 -0.59 -1.46 26.03
N GLN A 70 0.66 -1.00 26.14
CA GLN A 70 1.81 -1.55 25.45
C GLN A 70 2.69 -2.38 26.37
N THR A 71 3.58 -3.19 25.75
CA THR A 71 4.55 -3.97 26.50
C THR A 71 5.52 -3.08 27.27
N THR A 72 5.91 -3.54 28.47
CA THR A 72 7.00 -2.92 29.26
C THR A 72 8.40 -3.39 28.81
N SER A 73 8.48 -4.40 27.94
CA SER A 73 9.71 -5.04 27.46
C SER A 73 9.95 -4.72 25.98
N ALA A 74 10.18 -3.46 25.67
CA ALA A 74 10.42 -3.03 24.29
C ALA A 74 11.73 -3.62 23.74
N SER A 75 11.68 -4.14 22.49
CA SER A 75 12.88 -4.60 21.79
C SER A 75 13.67 -3.42 21.23
N TYR A 76 14.88 -3.22 21.68
CA TYR A 76 15.78 -2.20 21.14
C TYR A 76 16.11 -2.43 19.66
N LEU A 77 16.11 -3.68 19.20
CA LEU A 77 16.31 -4.01 17.80
C LEU A 77 15.18 -3.41 16.94
N LEU A 78 13.93 -3.58 17.37
CA LEU A 78 12.77 -3.03 16.66
C LEU A 78 12.73 -1.50 16.74
N LEU A 79 13.03 -0.92 17.90
CA LEU A 79 13.10 0.54 18.07
C LEU A 79 14.22 1.16 17.21
N SER A 80 15.39 0.53 17.14
CA SER A 80 16.49 0.99 16.29
C SER A 80 16.12 0.91 14.81
N SER A 81 15.50 -0.18 14.38
CA SER A 81 14.97 -0.36 13.03
C SER A 81 13.98 0.74 12.66
N LEU A 82 13.07 1.07 13.57
CA LEU A 82 12.07 2.13 13.40
C LEU A 82 12.74 3.49 13.15
N ASP A 83 13.73 3.86 13.97
CA ASP A 83 14.42 5.14 13.82
C ASP A 83 15.30 5.21 12.56
N ILE A 84 15.98 4.12 12.22
CA ILE A 84 16.76 4.02 10.97
C ILE A 84 15.84 4.17 9.75
N SER A 85 14.70 3.50 9.77
CA SER A 85 13.70 3.61 8.71
C SER A 85 13.15 5.03 8.58
N ARG A 86 12.72 5.63 9.68
CA ARG A 86 12.29 7.03 9.74
C ARG A 86 13.34 7.98 9.15
N ARG A 87 14.60 7.83 9.58
CA ARG A 87 15.72 8.64 9.08
C ARG A 87 15.94 8.45 7.58
N ASN A 88 15.92 7.21 7.11
CA ASN A 88 16.11 6.91 5.70
C ASN A 88 14.98 7.54 4.84
N LEU A 89 13.74 7.41 5.27
CA LEU A 89 12.61 8.01 4.60
C LEU A 89 12.65 9.54 4.61
N ALA A 90 13.07 10.15 5.72
CA ALA A 90 13.22 11.60 5.80
C ALA A 90 14.28 12.15 4.83
N LEU A 91 15.33 11.37 4.54
CA LEU A 91 16.43 11.78 3.66
C LEU A 91 16.23 11.39 2.19
N ARG A 92 15.55 10.27 1.92
CA ARG A 92 15.46 9.64 0.58
C ARG A 92 14.04 9.21 0.20
N GLY A 93 13.04 9.45 1.03
CA GLY A 93 11.68 8.94 0.80
C GLY A 93 11.10 9.43 -0.50
N GLU A 94 11.31 10.70 -0.87
CA GLU A 94 10.83 11.26 -2.13
C GLU A 94 11.40 10.52 -3.35
N GLU A 95 12.70 10.26 -3.36
CA GLU A 95 13.37 9.48 -4.43
C GLU A 95 12.87 8.03 -4.46
N SER A 96 12.82 7.39 -3.28
CA SER A 96 12.42 5.98 -3.15
C SER A 96 10.99 5.76 -3.60
N PHE A 97 10.05 6.56 -3.11
CA PHE A 97 8.64 6.45 -3.52
C PHE A 97 8.38 6.96 -4.94
N GLY A 98 9.21 7.86 -5.45
CA GLY A 98 9.18 8.22 -6.88
C GLY A 98 9.41 7.00 -7.79
N LYS A 99 10.37 6.14 -7.45
CA LYS A 99 10.61 4.86 -8.15
C LYS A 99 9.44 3.89 -8.01
N VAL A 100 8.87 3.77 -6.80
CA VAL A 100 7.69 2.92 -6.56
C VAL A 100 6.50 3.37 -7.43
N ILE A 101 6.23 4.67 -7.48
CA ILE A 101 5.16 5.22 -8.32
C ILE A 101 5.40 4.89 -9.79
N GLN A 102 6.63 5.06 -10.30
CA GLN A 102 6.96 4.74 -11.69
C GLN A 102 6.75 3.25 -11.99
N MET A 103 7.19 2.34 -11.12
CA MET A 103 6.97 0.90 -11.26
C MET A 103 5.47 0.55 -11.22
N ALA A 104 4.70 1.17 -10.33
CA ALA A 104 3.27 0.93 -10.21
C ALA A 104 2.49 1.40 -11.44
N GLU A 105 2.83 2.56 -11.99
CA GLU A 105 2.22 3.06 -13.22
C GLU A 105 2.62 2.22 -14.44
N TYR A 106 3.88 1.80 -14.51
CA TYR A 106 4.34 0.87 -15.54
C TYR A 106 3.54 -0.44 -15.50
N ALA A 107 3.45 -1.09 -14.33
CA ALA A 107 2.67 -2.32 -14.14
C ALA A 107 1.22 -2.15 -14.59
N ARG A 108 0.59 -1.05 -14.17
CA ARG A 108 -0.81 -0.73 -14.52
C ARG A 108 -1.02 -0.63 -16.02
N ASN A 109 -0.15 0.10 -16.70
CA ASN A 109 -0.23 0.28 -18.14
C ASN A 109 -0.03 -1.03 -18.90
N GLU A 110 0.97 -1.82 -18.51
CA GLU A 110 1.25 -3.13 -19.13
C GLU A 110 0.09 -4.09 -18.91
N ILE A 111 -0.44 -4.19 -17.69
CA ILE A 111 -1.59 -5.07 -17.38
C ILE A 111 -2.84 -4.67 -18.17
N ASN A 112 -3.13 -3.38 -18.28
CA ASN A 112 -4.25 -2.90 -19.07
C ASN A 112 -4.05 -3.18 -20.57
N SER A 113 -2.81 -3.28 -21.04
CA SER A 113 -2.48 -3.60 -22.45
C SER A 113 -2.63 -5.09 -22.78
N ILE A 114 -2.58 -5.99 -21.79
CA ILE A 114 -2.82 -7.43 -22.01
C ILE A 114 -4.24 -7.67 -22.53
N GLY A 115 -5.22 -6.92 -22.01
CA GLY A 115 -6.65 -7.10 -22.28
C GLY A 115 -7.30 -8.12 -21.34
N GLY A 116 -8.60 -7.96 -21.11
CA GLY A 116 -9.36 -8.79 -20.17
C GLY A 116 -9.15 -8.46 -18.71
N TYR A 117 -8.09 -7.77 -18.35
CA TYR A 117 -7.87 -7.16 -17.03
C TYR A 117 -8.23 -5.68 -17.04
N TYR A 118 -8.52 -5.15 -15.85
CA TYR A 118 -8.57 -3.72 -15.63
C TYR A 118 -7.84 -3.37 -14.33
N ALA A 119 -6.68 -2.77 -14.47
CA ALA A 119 -5.89 -2.25 -13.35
C ALA A 119 -6.38 -0.84 -13.01
N TYR A 120 -6.98 -0.70 -11.82
CA TYR A 120 -7.56 0.56 -11.34
C TYR A 120 -6.51 1.65 -11.19
N GLY A 121 -6.88 2.88 -11.51
CA GLY A 121 -5.98 4.02 -11.49
C GLY A 121 -6.65 5.35 -11.14
N LYS A 122 -5.93 6.44 -11.39
CA LYS A 122 -6.40 7.81 -11.15
C LYS A 122 -7.57 8.23 -12.04
N ASP A 123 -7.89 7.48 -13.07
CA ASP A 123 -9.10 7.63 -13.90
C ASP A 123 -10.40 7.47 -13.10
N LEU A 124 -10.34 6.79 -11.94
CA LEU A 124 -11.48 6.69 -11.01
C LEU A 124 -11.75 7.97 -10.22
N VAL A 125 -10.78 8.88 -10.14
CA VAL A 125 -10.91 10.12 -9.35
C VAL A 125 -11.94 11.03 -10.03
N ASN A 126 -13.03 11.31 -9.32
CA ASN A 126 -14.17 12.08 -9.85
C ASN A 126 -14.54 13.30 -8.99
N GLY A 127 -13.84 13.53 -7.87
CA GLY A 127 -14.05 14.67 -6.97
C GLY A 127 -15.34 14.64 -6.15
N THR A 128 -16.13 13.58 -6.22
CA THR A 128 -17.40 13.44 -5.49
C THR A 128 -17.43 12.22 -4.58
N SER A 129 -17.10 11.04 -5.09
CA SER A 129 -17.05 9.78 -4.34
C SER A 129 -15.64 9.21 -4.22
N VAL A 130 -14.76 9.50 -5.19
CA VAL A 130 -13.34 9.16 -5.18
C VAL A 130 -12.56 10.47 -5.32
N TYR A 131 -11.93 10.89 -4.25
CA TYR A 131 -11.21 12.17 -4.19
C TYR A 131 -9.75 12.06 -4.59
N ASP A 132 -9.12 10.91 -4.30
CA ASP A 132 -7.75 10.62 -4.69
C ASP A 132 -7.51 9.11 -4.74
N PHE A 133 -6.37 8.69 -5.29
CA PHE A 133 -6.03 7.27 -5.50
C PHE A 133 -4.56 7.01 -5.17
N ASP A 134 -4.32 6.00 -4.30
CA ASP A 134 -2.96 5.55 -3.99
C ASP A 134 -2.46 4.60 -5.09
N VAL A 135 -1.66 5.12 -5.98
CA VAL A 135 -1.13 4.39 -7.13
C VAL A 135 -0.20 3.23 -6.76
N THR A 136 0.33 3.19 -5.54
CA THR A 136 1.21 2.11 -5.07
C THR A 136 0.44 0.82 -4.78
N LYS A 137 -0.88 0.90 -4.66
CA LYS A 137 -1.79 -0.23 -4.51
C LYS A 137 -2.26 -0.65 -5.91
N LEU A 138 -1.67 -1.72 -6.42
CA LEU A 138 -2.03 -2.27 -7.73
C LEU A 138 -3.20 -3.24 -7.59
N SER A 139 -4.41 -2.72 -7.68
CA SER A 139 -5.63 -3.51 -7.71
C SER A 139 -6.04 -3.78 -9.16
N VAL A 140 -6.34 -5.05 -9.47
CA VAL A 140 -6.63 -5.49 -10.83
C VAL A 140 -7.91 -6.33 -10.84
N TYR A 141 -8.87 -5.92 -11.64
CA TYR A 141 -10.08 -6.69 -11.93
C TYR A 141 -9.76 -7.86 -12.88
N THR A 142 -10.24 -9.06 -12.54
CA THR A 142 -9.85 -10.29 -13.24
C THR A 142 -11.00 -11.01 -13.94
N LEU A 143 -12.26 -10.72 -13.59
CA LEU A 143 -13.40 -11.45 -14.21
C LEU A 143 -13.49 -11.28 -15.72
N GLY A 144 -12.84 -10.27 -16.31
CA GLY A 144 -12.80 -10.09 -17.76
C GLY A 144 -12.04 -11.19 -18.52
N ILE A 145 -11.20 -11.97 -17.85
CA ILE A 145 -10.58 -13.19 -18.39
C ILE A 145 -11.35 -14.46 -18.01
N GLY A 146 -12.44 -14.34 -17.23
CA GLY A 146 -13.26 -15.47 -16.79
C GLY A 146 -12.78 -16.18 -15.54
N LEU A 147 -11.80 -15.60 -14.80
CA LEU A 147 -11.30 -16.13 -13.53
C LEU A 147 -11.63 -15.16 -12.38
N ALA A 148 -11.99 -15.74 -11.23
CA ALA A 148 -12.09 -14.98 -10.00
C ALA A 148 -10.69 -14.53 -9.52
N GLY A 149 -10.64 -13.41 -8.78
CA GLY A 149 -9.37 -12.92 -8.24
C GLY A 149 -8.64 -13.93 -7.38
N ILE A 150 -9.38 -14.71 -6.58
CA ILE A 150 -8.78 -15.78 -5.76
C ILE A 150 -8.14 -16.88 -6.63
N GLU A 151 -8.74 -17.22 -7.78
CA GLU A 151 -8.14 -18.19 -8.70
C GLU A 151 -6.85 -17.68 -9.31
N VAL A 152 -6.82 -16.38 -9.71
CA VAL A 152 -5.60 -15.73 -10.22
C VAL A 152 -4.54 -15.63 -9.12
N TYR A 153 -4.93 -15.33 -7.87
CA TYR A 153 -4.02 -15.34 -6.72
C TYR A 153 -3.36 -16.70 -6.51
N ASP A 154 -4.15 -17.78 -6.54
CA ASP A 154 -3.63 -19.15 -6.37
C ASP A 154 -2.70 -19.53 -7.53
N LEU A 155 -3.05 -19.22 -8.78
CA LEU A 155 -2.18 -19.44 -9.94
C LEU A 155 -0.85 -18.68 -9.82
N LEU A 156 -0.88 -17.41 -9.46
CA LEU A 156 0.34 -16.62 -9.27
C LEU A 156 1.26 -17.23 -8.21
N ARG A 157 0.70 -17.71 -7.10
CA ARG A 157 1.46 -18.35 -6.03
C ARG A 157 2.01 -19.71 -6.45
N ASP A 158 1.15 -20.58 -6.99
CA ASP A 158 1.45 -22.01 -7.15
C ASP A 158 2.22 -22.30 -8.45
N GLU A 159 1.96 -21.55 -9.53
CA GLU A 159 2.56 -21.81 -10.84
C GLU A 159 3.70 -20.83 -11.18
N TYR A 160 3.64 -19.58 -10.64
CA TYR A 160 4.61 -18.54 -10.98
C TYR A 160 5.51 -18.13 -9.81
N ASP A 161 5.30 -18.69 -8.61
CA ASP A 161 6.04 -18.34 -7.39
C ASP A 161 6.00 -16.83 -7.13
N ILE A 162 4.81 -16.24 -7.26
CA ILE A 162 4.54 -14.82 -7.02
C ILE A 162 3.49 -14.70 -5.92
N GLN A 163 3.92 -14.20 -4.75
CA GLN A 163 3.03 -13.91 -3.63
C GLN A 163 2.59 -12.46 -3.68
N ILE A 164 1.32 -12.22 -3.97
CA ILE A 164 0.66 -10.91 -3.87
C ILE A 164 -0.08 -10.77 -2.54
N GLU A 165 -0.67 -9.61 -2.26
CA GLU A 165 -1.31 -9.32 -0.96
C GLU A 165 -2.55 -10.20 -0.74
N PHE A 166 -3.50 -10.17 -1.65
CA PHE A 166 -4.67 -11.07 -1.63
C PHE A 166 -5.40 -11.11 -2.98
N GLY A 167 -6.35 -12.07 -3.10
CA GLY A 167 -7.36 -12.11 -4.14
C GLY A 167 -8.76 -12.23 -3.52
N ASP A 168 -9.74 -11.54 -4.10
CA ASP A 168 -11.16 -11.68 -3.78
C ASP A 168 -11.95 -12.28 -4.96
N ILE A 169 -13.28 -12.12 -4.97
CA ILE A 169 -14.13 -12.67 -6.04
C ILE A 169 -13.82 -12.01 -7.41
N CYS A 170 -13.52 -10.71 -7.41
CA CYS A 170 -13.40 -9.94 -8.64
C CYS A 170 -11.99 -9.44 -8.92
N ASN A 171 -11.16 -9.33 -7.90
CA ASN A 171 -9.92 -8.58 -7.96
C ASN A 171 -8.75 -9.32 -7.32
N ILE A 172 -7.56 -8.98 -7.77
CA ILE A 172 -6.32 -9.20 -7.03
C ILE A 172 -5.76 -7.86 -6.55
N LEU A 173 -4.98 -7.88 -5.46
CA LEU A 173 -4.23 -6.74 -4.97
C LEU A 173 -2.76 -7.11 -4.83
N ALA A 174 -1.91 -6.39 -5.53
CA ALA A 174 -0.46 -6.39 -5.33
C ALA A 174 -0.04 -5.06 -4.70
N TYR A 175 0.90 -5.15 -3.76
CA TYR A 175 1.46 -4.00 -3.09
C TYR A 175 2.89 -3.77 -3.56
N ILE A 176 3.14 -2.66 -4.26
CA ILE A 176 4.47 -2.31 -4.74
C ILE A 176 5.16 -1.44 -3.69
N SER A 177 6.32 -1.84 -3.25
CA SER A 177 7.05 -1.27 -2.12
C SER A 177 8.45 -0.79 -2.52
N ILE A 178 9.14 -0.15 -1.56
CA ILE A 178 10.54 0.29 -1.74
C ILE A 178 11.53 -0.88 -1.84
N GLY A 179 11.11 -2.10 -1.54
CA GLY A 179 11.92 -3.32 -1.65
C GLY A 179 11.84 -4.00 -3.00
N ASP A 180 10.86 -3.64 -3.83
CA ASP A 180 10.64 -4.25 -5.12
C ASP A 180 11.57 -3.68 -6.19
N ARG A 181 11.87 -4.49 -7.20
CA ARG A 181 12.67 -4.14 -8.37
C ARG A 181 11.80 -4.22 -9.62
N ILE A 182 12.24 -3.57 -10.68
CA ILE A 182 11.52 -3.61 -11.97
C ILE A 182 11.35 -5.05 -12.50
N GLN A 183 12.34 -5.92 -12.27
CA GLN A 183 12.27 -7.33 -12.66
C GLN A 183 11.14 -8.09 -11.95
N ASP A 184 10.84 -7.73 -10.70
CA ASP A 184 9.75 -8.34 -9.94
C ASP A 184 8.39 -7.92 -10.54
N ILE A 185 8.30 -6.69 -10.99
CA ILE A 185 7.11 -6.14 -11.69
C ILE A 185 6.94 -6.80 -13.08
N GLU A 186 8.02 -6.89 -13.86
CA GLU A 186 8.00 -7.56 -15.18
C GLU A 186 7.58 -9.02 -15.06
N ARG A 187 8.00 -9.70 -14.00
CA ARG A 187 7.61 -11.07 -13.68
C ARG A 187 6.10 -11.19 -13.41
N LEU A 188 5.54 -10.27 -12.63
CA LEU A 188 4.10 -10.21 -12.38
C LEU A 188 3.31 -9.96 -13.68
N VAL A 189 3.72 -8.99 -14.47
CA VAL A 189 3.07 -8.66 -15.76
C VAL A 189 3.13 -9.86 -16.71
N GLY A 190 4.30 -10.51 -16.84
CA GLY A 190 4.47 -11.72 -17.66
C GLY A 190 3.59 -12.89 -17.21
N ALA A 191 3.49 -13.12 -15.89
CA ALA A 191 2.61 -14.14 -15.34
C ALA A 191 1.13 -13.87 -15.65
N LEU A 192 0.67 -12.62 -15.49
CA LEU A 192 -0.70 -12.24 -15.82
C LEU A 192 -1.00 -12.38 -17.32
N ALA A 193 -0.04 -12.07 -18.19
CA ALA A 193 -0.19 -12.28 -19.63
C ALA A 193 -0.31 -13.77 -19.98
N ASP A 194 0.50 -14.63 -19.35
CA ASP A 194 0.41 -16.08 -19.53
C ASP A 194 -0.92 -16.63 -19.00
N ILE A 195 -1.38 -16.20 -17.83
CA ILE A 195 -2.68 -16.61 -17.27
C ILE A 195 -3.81 -16.21 -18.21
N GLU A 196 -3.81 -14.99 -18.74
CA GLU A 196 -4.80 -14.53 -19.71
C GLU A 196 -4.80 -15.46 -20.95
N ARG A 197 -3.65 -15.72 -21.54
CA ARG A 197 -3.50 -16.56 -22.72
C ARG A 197 -3.97 -18.00 -22.50
N LEU A 198 -3.75 -18.57 -21.31
CA LEU A 198 -4.05 -19.97 -20.99
C LEU A 198 -5.50 -20.19 -20.56
N TYR A 199 -6.09 -19.23 -19.87
CA TYR A 199 -7.35 -19.43 -19.17
C TYR A 199 -8.50 -18.55 -19.68
N ARG A 200 -8.22 -17.55 -20.51
CA ARG A 200 -9.30 -16.74 -21.07
C ARG A 200 -10.25 -17.62 -21.86
N LYS A 201 -11.47 -17.70 -21.37
CA LYS A 201 -12.55 -18.36 -22.12
C LYS A 201 -12.98 -17.42 -23.23
N ASP A 202 -12.79 -17.83 -24.48
CA ASP A 202 -13.35 -17.10 -25.61
C ASP A 202 -14.82 -16.84 -25.37
N LYS A 203 -15.21 -15.59 -25.52
CA LYS A 203 -16.64 -15.23 -25.57
C LYS A 203 -17.18 -15.77 -26.89
N THR A 204 -17.71 -16.99 -26.85
CA THR A 204 -18.58 -17.51 -27.91
C THR A 204 -19.91 -16.79 -27.89
#